data_0b294aa0f5244254ca9a3b4f27d152b1
#
_entry.id   0b294aa0f5244254ca9a3b4f27d152b1
#
_cell.length_a   1.000
_cell.length_b   1.000
_cell.length_c   1.000
_cell.angle_alpha   90.00
_cell.angle_beta   90.00
_cell.angle_gamma   90.00
#
_symmetry.space_group_name_H-M   'P 1'
#
loop_
_entity.id
_entity.type
_entity.pdbx_description
1 polymer ?
#
loop_
_entity_poly.entity_id
_entity_poly.type
_entity_poly.pdbx_seq_one_letter_code
_entity_poly.pdbx_strand_id
1 'polypeptide(L)'
;MYNITIYLYLIGVAIASIFNKKVRKMWRGERQAIKTLREKVDPDAKYVWFHAASLGEFEQGRPLMERLREIHPEYKILLTFFSPSGYEVRKDYKGADIVCYLPLDTIRNSRRFLRAVRPVMAFFIKYEFWYNYFHILHHRGVPVYSVSSIFRPDQIFFRWYGRQYSRVLKCITKFFVQNEESRRLLHGIGIDCTEVVGDTRFDRVLQIRDAAKHLPIVEAFCNGGGTAADTATARKKVFVAGSSWGPDEEIFIDYFNRHRDWQLIIAPHVINDEHLQQITARLARKTIRYTEATPETAAEAECLIIDCFGLLSSIYNYGDVAYVGGGFGVGIHNVLEAAVWDMPVIFGPNNKHFQEAQWLLKAEGGFEISDADSFCRLMDIMRNDESFIRKHGDAAGQVVKEHTGATEKVMKACF
;
A
#
# COMPACT_ATOMS: atom_id res chain seq x y z
N MET A 1 9.05 -27.69 -17.73
CA MET A 1 10.01 -26.67 -17.28
C MET A 1 9.61 -26.02 -15.94
N TYR A 2 8.43 -25.41 -15.79
CA TYR A 2 8.02 -24.74 -14.53
C TYR A 2 8.24 -25.58 -13.27
N ASN A 3 7.78 -26.83 -13.26
CA ASN A 3 7.92 -27.68 -12.08
C ASN A 3 9.38 -27.98 -11.69
N ILE A 4 10.27 -28.08 -12.68
CA ILE A 4 11.71 -28.25 -12.39
C ILE A 4 12.24 -26.99 -11.72
N THR A 5 11.93 -25.84 -12.28
CA THR A 5 12.37 -24.53 -11.73
C THR A 5 11.84 -24.33 -10.32
N ILE A 6 10.57 -24.65 -10.03
CA ILE A 6 9.99 -24.45 -8.70
C ILE A 6 10.59 -25.40 -7.66
N TYR A 7 10.98 -26.65 -8.04
CA TYR A 7 11.69 -27.54 -7.13
C TYR A 7 13.14 -27.09 -6.87
N LEU A 8 13.82 -26.55 -7.89
CA LEU A 8 15.17 -25.94 -7.69
C LEU A 8 15.07 -24.71 -6.77
N TYR A 9 14.05 -23.87 -6.97
CA TYR A 9 13.76 -22.76 -6.09
C TYR A 9 13.48 -23.21 -4.65
N LEU A 10 12.72 -24.28 -4.47
CA LEU A 10 12.45 -24.89 -3.16
C LEU A 10 13.73 -25.30 -2.44
N ILE A 11 14.68 -25.91 -3.16
CA ILE A 11 16.00 -26.26 -2.61
C ILE A 11 16.76 -24.99 -2.21
N GLY A 12 16.77 -23.99 -3.08
CA GLY A 12 17.41 -22.69 -2.79
C GLY A 12 16.82 -22.01 -1.55
N VAL A 13 15.49 -22.00 -1.40
CA VAL A 13 14.81 -21.47 -0.21
C VAL A 13 15.16 -22.28 1.04
N ALA A 14 15.25 -23.61 0.95
CA ALA A 14 15.65 -24.45 2.07
C ALA A 14 17.07 -24.13 2.56
N ILE A 15 18.02 -23.95 1.64
CA ILE A 15 19.40 -23.56 1.94
C ILE A 15 19.45 -22.14 2.51
N ALA A 16 18.79 -21.16 1.85
CA ALA A 16 18.77 -19.78 2.29
C ALA A 16 18.12 -19.60 3.67
N SER A 17 17.18 -20.49 4.05
CA SER A 17 16.51 -20.48 5.35
C SER A 17 17.50 -20.75 6.52
N ILE A 18 18.67 -21.34 6.25
CA ILE A 18 19.71 -21.58 7.26
C ILE A 18 20.36 -20.24 7.65
N PHE A 19 20.59 -19.35 6.67
CA PHE A 19 21.38 -18.12 6.85
C PHE A 19 20.49 -16.88 7.04
N ASN A 20 19.26 -16.87 6.52
CA ASN A 20 18.40 -15.69 6.53
C ASN A 20 17.16 -15.92 7.42
N LYS A 21 17.04 -15.10 8.48
CA LYS A 21 15.93 -15.17 9.45
C LYS A 21 14.54 -14.97 8.78
N LYS A 22 14.44 -14.07 7.77
CA LYS A 22 13.19 -13.78 7.06
C LYS A 22 12.75 -14.97 6.21
N VAL A 23 13.68 -15.57 5.46
CA VAL A 23 13.43 -16.78 4.65
C VAL A 23 13.10 -17.98 5.56
N ARG A 24 13.75 -18.10 6.70
CA ARG A 24 13.45 -19.16 7.69
C ARG A 24 12.03 -19.06 8.25
N LYS A 25 11.54 -17.84 8.54
CA LYS A 25 10.14 -17.64 8.96
C LYS A 25 9.15 -18.07 7.88
N MET A 26 9.37 -17.64 6.65
CA MET A 26 8.56 -18.03 5.49
C MET A 26 8.55 -19.56 5.35
N TRP A 27 9.71 -20.21 5.27
CA TRP A 27 9.85 -21.65 5.12
C TRP A 27 9.13 -22.47 6.21
N ARG A 28 9.22 -22.03 7.47
CA ARG A 28 8.49 -22.67 8.57
C ARG A 28 7.01 -22.46 8.47
N GLY A 29 6.57 -21.25 8.16
CA GLY A 29 5.17 -20.88 8.02
C GLY A 29 4.47 -21.66 6.89
N GLU A 30 5.11 -21.78 5.72
CA GLU A 30 4.60 -22.57 4.60
C GLU A 30 4.39 -24.06 4.96
N ARG A 31 5.33 -24.63 5.72
CA ARG A 31 5.22 -26.02 6.20
C ARG A 31 4.08 -26.21 7.21
N GLN A 32 3.81 -25.19 8.03
CA GLN A 32 2.73 -25.21 9.01
C GLN A 32 1.36 -24.97 8.37
N ALA A 33 1.30 -24.29 7.22
CA ALA A 33 0.04 -23.90 6.57
C ALA A 33 -0.95 -25.07 6.39
N ILE A 34 -0.47 -26.21 5.92
CA ILE A 34 -1.34 -27.40 5.71
C ILE A 34 -1.90 -27.94 7.04
N LYS A 35 -1.11 -27.87 8.12
CA LYS A 35 -1.57 -28.26 9.47
C LYS A 35 -2.64 -27.28 9.95
N THR A 36 -2.37 -25.99 9.86
CA THR A 36 -3.31 -24.92 10.21
C THR A 36 -4.65 -25.06 9.48
N LEU A 37 -4.60 -25.35 8.17
CA LEU A 37 -5.83 -25.56 7.38
C LEU A 37 -6.62 -26.77 7.85
N ARG A 38 -5.96 -27.89 8.15
CA ARG A 38 -6.65 -29.09 8.65
C ARG A 38 -7.32 -28.91 10.01
N GLU A 39 -6.74 -28.03 10.83
CA GLU A 39 -7.27 -27.75 12.17
C GLU A 39 -8.38 -26.71 12.16
N LYS A 40 -8.33 -25.74 11.21
CA LYS A 40 -9.23 -24.56 11.23
C LYS A 40 -10.31 -24.58 10.15
N VAL A 41 -10.14 -25.34 9.06
CA VAL A 41 -11.14 -25.37 7.98
C VAL A 41 -12.37 -26.13 8.46
N ASP A 42 -13.50 -25.46 8.41
CA ASP A 42 -14.83 -26.04 8.57
C ASP A 42 -15.23 -26.70 7.23
N PRO A 43 -15.43 -28.04 7.18
CA PRO A 43 -15.71 -28.74 5.95
C PRO A 43 -17.06 -28.37 5.29
N ASP A 44 -18.00 -27.84 6.07
CA ASP A 44 -19.34 -27.47 5.62
C ASP A 44 -19.43 -26.00 5.17
N ALA A 45 -18.40 -25.20 5.44
CA ALA A 45 -18.37 -23.79 5.06
C ALA A 45 -17.86 -23.58 3.63
N LYS A 46 -18.38 -22.52 2.99
CA LYS A 46 -17.93 -22.07 1.67
C LYS A 46 -16.82 -21.03 1.84
N TYR A 47 -15.60 -21.39 1.41
CA TYR A 47 -14.45 -20.48 1.51
C TYR A 47 -14.22 -19.69 0.23
N VAL A 48 -14.10 -18.38 0.35
CA VAL A 48 -13.53 -17.51 -0.67
C VAL A 48 -12.05 -17.31 -0.33
N TRP A 49 -11.15 -17.63 -1.26
CA TRP A 49 -9.73 -17.55 -1.05
C TRP A 49 -9.15 -16.25 -1.63
N PHE A 50 -8.52 -15.45 -0.78
CA PHE A 50 -7.72 -14.28 -1.16
C PHE A 50 -6.24 -14.58 -1.00
N HIS A 51 -5.46 -14.22 -2.02
CA HIS A 51 -4.01 -14.30 -1.97
C HIS A 51 -3.38 -12.94 -2.23
N ALA A 52 -2.52 -12.51 -1.32
CA ALA A 52 -1.70 -11.30 -1.41
C ALA A 52 -0.25 -11.67 -1.04
N ALA A 53 0.72 -11.43 -1.91
CA ALA A 53 2.10 -11.82 -1.61
C ALA A 53 2.72 -11.02 -0.47
N SER A 54 2.33 -9.76 -0.32
CA SER A 54 2.93 -8.78 0.60
C SER A 54 1.88 -7.94 1.33
N LEU A 55 2.33 -7.10 2.28
CA LEU A 55 1.46 -6.15 2.96
C LEU A 55 0.81 -5.14 2.00
N GLY A 56 1.55 -4.63 1.00
CA GLY A 56 1.00 -3.68 0.03
C GLY A 56 -0.13 -4.28 -0.82
N GLU A 57 0.00 -5.55 -1.22
CA GLU A 57 -1.06 -6.27 -1.94
C GLU A 57 -2.25 -6.60 -1.04
N PHE A 58 -1.99 -6.90 0.23
CA PHE A 58 -3.06 -7.04 1.21
C PHE A 58 -3.92 -5.77 1.30
N GLU A 59 -3.31 -4.59 1.37
CA GLU A 59 -4.08 -3.33 1.42
C GLU A 59 -4.91 -3.10 0.12
N GLN A 60 -4.50 -3.66 -1.02
CA GLN A 60 -5.32 -3.68 -2.24
C GLN A 60 -6.46 -4.72 -2.17
N GLY A 61 -6.23 -5.87 -1.58
CA GLY A 61 -7.26 -6.91 -1.42
C GLY A 61 -8.24 -6.64 -0.29
N ARG A 62 -7.85 -5.80 0.67
CA ARG A 62 -8.61 -5.56 1.89
C ARG A 62 -10.01 -4.97 1.65
N PRO A 63 -10.22 -3.97 0.78
CA PRO A 63 -11.56 -3.46 0.50
C PRO A 63 -12.51 -4.55 -0.01
N LEU A 64 -12.02 -5.47 -0.84
CA LEU A 64 -12.83 -6.60 -1.33
C LEU A 64 -13.20 -7.57 -0.22
N MET A 65 -12.27 -7.90 0.69
CA MET A 65 -12.55 -8.79 1.81
C MET A 65 -13.55 -8.17 2.79
N GLU A 66 -13.39 -6.88 3.10
CA GLU A 66 -14.29 -6.14 3.97
C GLU A 66 -15.70 -6.04 3.34
N ARG A 67 -15.76 -5.72 2.05
CA ARG A 67 -17.03 -5.63 1.32
C ARG A 67 -17.72 -7.00 1.20
N LEU A 68 -16.96 -8.06 0.91
CA LEU A 68 -17.50 -9.42 0.88
C LEU A 68 -18.11 -9.81 2.24
N ARG A 69 -17.42 -9.50 3.32
CA ARG A 69 -17.89 -9.79 4.68
C ARG A 69 -19.20 -9.08 5.00
N GLU A 70 -19.36 -7.86 4.48
CA GLU A 70 -20.55 -7.03 4.69
C GLU A 70 -21.78 -7.56 3.91
N ILE A 71 -21.61 -7.86 2.62
CA ILE A 71 -22.74 -8.18 1.74
C ILE A 71 -23.00 -9.68 1.60
N HIS A 72 -22.01 -10.54 1.89
CA HIS A 72 -22.07 -11.99 1.77
C HIS A 72 -21.48 -12.68 3.03
N PRO A 73 -22.08 -12.49 4.21
CA PRO A 73 -21.57 -13.03 5.47
C PRO A 73 -21.59 -14.57 5.53
N GLU A 74 -22.29 -15.22 4.62
CA GLU A 74 -22.35 -16.69 4.49
C GLU A 74 -21.02 -17.31 4.02
N TYR A 75 -20.13 -16.51 3.40
CA TYR A 75 -18.81 -16.99 3.01
C TYR A 75 -17.79 -16.81 4.13
N LYS A 76 -16.94 -17.81 4.29
CA LYS A 76 -15.71 -17.68 5.08
C LYS A 76 -14.55 -17.24 4.21
N ILE A 77 -13.66 -16.41 4.76
CA ILE A 77 -12.52 -15.85 4.05
C ILE A 77 -11.25 -16.58 4.49
N LEU A 78 -10.56 -17.19 3.52
CA LEU A 78 -9.18 -17.61 3.67
C LEU A 78 -8.26 -16.55 3.06
N LEU A 79 -7.36 -16.01 3.86
CA LEU A 79 -6.30 -15.10 3.41
C LEU A 79 -4.94 -15.79 3.45
N THR A 80 -4.22 -15.75 2.34
CA THR A 80 -2.86 -16.29 2.28
C THR A 80 -1.84 -15.24 1.91
N PHE A 81 -0.65 -15.35 2.50
CA PHE A 81 0.52 -14.53 2.20
C PHE A 81 1.67 -15.38 1.67
N PHE A 82 2.51 -14.78 0.83
CA PHE A 82 3.78 -15.38 0.45
C PHE A 82 4.93 -14.82 1.28
N SER A 83 4.98 -13.50 1.47
CA SER A 83 6.05 -12.82 2.22
C SER A 83 5.75 -12.70 3.71
N PRO A 84 6.78 -12.82 4.57
CA PRO A 84 6.66 -12.49 5.99
C PRO A 84 6.21 -11.05 6.25
N SER A 85 6.50 -10.10 5.38
CA SER A 85 6.07 -8.70 5.54
C SER A 85 4.56 -8.53 5.60
N GLY A 86 3.81 -9.38 4.89
CA GLY A 86 2.35 -9.41 4.98
C GLY A 86 1.88 -10.25 6.18
N TYR A 87 2.35 -11.49 6.27
CA TYR A 87 1.85 -12.44 7.27
C TYR A 87 2.15 -11.99 8.71
N GLU A 88 3.38 -11.60 9.05
CA GLU A 88 3.73 -11.23 10.42
C GLU A 88 2.94 -10.03 10.95
N VAL A 89 2.56 -9.11 10.05
CA VAL A 89 1.78 -7.91 10.39
C VAL A 89 0.28 -8.22 10.45
N ARG A 90 -0.21 -9.18 9.64
CA ARG A 90 -1.66 -9.41 9.44
C ARG A 90 -2.14 -10.81 9.83
N LYS A 91 -1.31 -11.62 10.49
CA LYS A 91 -1.70 -12.99 10.93
C LYS A 91 -2.94 -13.03 11.84
N ASP A 92 -3.20 -11.94 12.56
CA ASP A 92 -4.35 -11.78 13.47
C ASP A 92 -5.46 -10.88 12.86
N TYR A 93 -5.48 -10.72 11.53
CA TYR A 93 -6.48 -9.90 10.84
C TYR A 93 -7.88 -10.46 11.02
N LYS A 94 -8.77 -9.69 11.65
CA LYS A 94 -10.14 -10.10 12.02
C LYS A 94 -11.11 -10.17 10.83
N GLY A 95 -10.76 -9.56 9.70
CA GLY A 95 -11.55 -9.63 8.46
C GLY A 95 -11.44 -10.95 7.71
N ALA A 96 -10.56 -11.88 8.13
CA ALA A 96 -10.44 -13.23 7.56
C ALA A 96 -10.60 -14.30 8.65
N ASP A 97 -11.25 -15.43 8.29
CA ASP A 97 -11.45 -16.55 9.22
C ASP A 97 -10.19 -17.38 9.42
N ILE A 98 -9.39 -17.49 8.35
CA ILE A 98 -8.10 -18.19 8.38
C ILE A 98 -7.06 -17.31 7.69
N VAL A 99 -5.93 -17.10 8.36
CA VAL A 99 -4.75 -16.46 7.78
C VAL A 99 -3.58 -17.42 7.86
N CYS A 100 -2.91 -17.68 6.72
CA CYS A 100 -1.73 -18.54 6.69
C CYS A 100 -0.78 -18.15 5.54
N TYR A 101 0.40 -18.78 5.50
CA TYR A 101 1.26 -18.71 4.33
C TYR A 101 0.70 -19.57 3.18
N LEU A 102 0.92 -19.13 1.94
CA LEU A 102 0.71 -19.97 0.76
C LEU A 102 1.91 -20.91 0.61
N PRO A 103 1.74 -22.24 0.67
CA PRO A 103 2.84 -23.16 0.39
C PRO A 103 3.35 -23.02 -1.03
N LEU A 104 4.68 -23.08 -1.21
CA LEU A 104 5.33 -22.95 -2.51
C LEU A 104 4.68 -23.88 -3.54
N ASP A 105 4.49 -23.39 -4.77
CA ASP A 105 3.68 -23.96 -5.85
C ASP A 105 4.27 -25.25 -6.48
N THR A 106 4.60 -26.23 -5.64
CA THR A 106 4.86 -27.60 -6.11
C THR A 106 3.55 -28.34 -6.33
N ILE A 107 3.52 -29.28 -7.25
CA ILE A 107 2.33 -30.14 -7.52
C ILE A 107 1.78 -30.77 -6.23
N ARG A 108 2.68 -31.20 -5.33
CA ARG A 108 2.29 -31.82 -4.06
C ARG A 108 1.64 -30.82 -3.12
N ASN A 109 2.22 -29.64 -2.96
CA ASN A 109 1.71 -28.62 -2.04
C ASN A 109 0.37 -28.08 -2.54
N SER A 110 0.26 -27.71 -3.82
CA SER A 110 -0.97 -27.17 -4.41
C SER A 110 -2.13 -28.17 -4.26
N ARG A 111 -1.88 -29.46 -4.55
CA ARG A 111 -2.90 -30.50 -4.37
C ARG A 111 -3.34 -30.67 -2.92
N ARG A 112 -2.38 -30.66 -1.97
CA ARG A 112 -2.69 -30.81 -0.53
C ARG A 112 -3.46 -29.60 0.01
N PHE A 113 -3.04 -28.40 -0.36
CA PHE A 113 -3.67 -27.14 0.03
C PHE A 113 -5.13 -27.10 -0.49
N LEU A 114 -5.33 -27.23 -1.80
CA LEU A 114 -6.65 -27.19 -2.43
C LEU A 114 -7.57 -28.35 -2.04
N ARG A 115 -7.03 -29.47 -1.56
CA ARG A 115 -7.82 -30.55 -0.97
C ARG A 115 -8.28 -30.18 0.45
N ALA A 116 -7.47 -29.46 1.21
CA ALA A 116 -7.79 -29.06 2.57
C ALA A 116 -8.86 -27.96 2.61
N VAL A 117 -8.78 -26.93 1.73
CA VAL A 117 -9.68 -25.77 1.77
C VAL A 117 -10.90 -25.92 0.88
N ARG A 118 -10.76 -26.47 -0.34
CA ARG A 118 -11.82 -26.55 -1.37
C ARG A 118 -12.53 -25.20 -1.58
N PRO A 119 -11.81 -24.14 -1.98
CA PRO A 119 -12.41 -22.84 -2.14
C PRO A 119 -13.47 -22.83 -3.24
N VAL A 120 -14.54 -22.06 -3.07
CA VAL A 120 -15.60 -21.88 -4.08
C VAL A 120 -15.20 -20.88 -5.15
N MET A 121 -14.29 -19.94 -4.83
CA MET A 121 -13.66 -19.00 -5.75
C MET A 121 -12.35 -18.48 -5.15
N ALA A 122 -11.47 -17.91 -5.98
CA ALA A 122 -10.18 -17.40 -5.55
C ALA A 122 -9.85 -16.03 -6.18
N PHE A 123 -9.36 -15.10 -5.36
CA PHE A 123 -8.90 -13.78 -5.75
C PHE A 123 -7.40 -13.66 -5.53
N PHE A 124 -6.67 -13.35 -6.60
CA PHE A 124 -5.24 -13.11 -6.57
C PHE A 124 -4.94 -11.63 -6.85
N ILE A 125 -4.18 -11.00 -5.96
CA ILE A 125 -3.92 -9.58 -6.05
C ILE A 125 -2.65 -9.33 -6.86
N LYS A 126 -2.73 -8.43 -7.84
CA LYS A 126 -1.63 -8.03 -8.75
C LYS A 126 -1.05 -9.15 -9.62
N TYR A 127 0.23 -9.53 -9.37
CA TYR A 127 1.06 -10.33 -10.27
C TYR A 127 1.24 -11.79 -9.84
N GLU A 128 0.46 -12.28 -8.91
CA GLU A 128 0.62 -13.57 -8.29
C GLU A 128 0.06 -14.70 -9.17
N PHE A 129 0.86 -15.17 -10.14
CA PHE A 129 0.46 -16.18 -11.12
C PHE A 129 1.10 -17.54 -10.81
N TRP A 130 0.41 -18.35 -10.03
CA TRP A 130 0.87 -19.64 -9.51
C TRP A 130 0.38 -20.79 -10.38
N TYR A 131 1.25 -21.37 -11.20
CA TYR A 131 0.94 -22.31 -12.27
C TYR A 131 0.14 -23.54 -11.79
N ASN A 132 0.61 -24.28 -10.77
CA ASN A 132 -0.05 -25.50 -10.32
C ASN A 132 -1.37 -25.22 -9.60
N TYR A 133 -1.43 -24.16 -8.79
CA TYR A 133 -2.67 -23.71 -8.15
C TYR A 133 -3.73 -23.40 -9.20
N PHE A 134 -3.39 -22.59 -10.20
CA PHE A 134 -4.34 -22.14 -11.21
C PHE A 134 -4.83 -23.28 -12.10
N HIS A 135 -3.95 -24.18 -12.55
CA HIS A 135 -4.35 -25.34 -13.34
C HIS A 135 -5.28 -26.27 -12.56
N ILE A 136 -5.04 -26.50 -11.27
CA ILE A 136 -5.92 -27.36 -10.46
C ILE A 136 -7.26 -26.67 -10.22
N LEU A 137 -7.30 -25.37 -9.92
CA LEU A 137 -8.55 -24.63 -9.76
C LEU A 137 -9.37 -24.63 -11.05
N HIS A 138 -8.74 -24.31 -12.18
CA HIS A 138 -9.36 -24.33 -13.51
C HIS A 138 -9.95 -25.73 -13.84
N HIS A 139 -9.17 -26.80 -13.63
CA HIS A 139 -9.64 -28.15 -13.84
C HIS A 139 -10.83 -28.56 -12.95
N ARG A 140 -10.94 -27.96 -11.77
CA ARG A 140 -12.06 -28.18 -10.83
C ARG A 140 -13.25 -27.25 -11.08
N GLY A 141 -13.21 -26.40 -12.10
CA GLY A 141 -14.26 -25.42 -12.38
C GLY A 141 -14.39 -24.32 -11.31
N VAL A 142 -13.35 -24.11 -10.50
CA VAL A 142 -13.33 -23.04 -9.48
C VAL A 142 -12.89 -21.74 -10.14
N PRO A 143 -13.71 -20.66 -10.10
CA PRO A 143 -13.35 -19.41 -10.71
C PRO A 143 -12.16 -18.76 -9.99
N VAL A 144 -11.23 -18.24 -10.80
CA VAL A 144 -10.04 -17.51 -10.36
C VAL A 144 -10.09 -16.10 -10.92
N TYR A 145 -9.98 -15.12 -10.06
CA TYR A 145 -9.99 -13.70 -10.41
C TYR A 145 -8.63 -13.07 -10.11
N SER A 146 -8.10 -12.30 -11.06
CA SER A 146 -6.91 -11.47 -10.83
C SER A 146 -7.36 -10.02 -10.65
N VAL A 147 -7.02 -9.39 -9.53
CA VAL A 147 -7.54 -8.07 -9.15
C VAL A 147 -6.42 -7.05 -9.01
N SER A 148 -6.71 -5.81 -9.42
CA SER A 148 -5.77 -4.68 -9.42
C SER A 148 -4.47 -5.02 -10.17
N SER A 149 -4.56 -5.85 -11.20
CA SER A 149 -3.41 -6.25 -12.01
C SER A 149 -3.03 -5.13 -12.97
N ILE A 150 -1.73 -4.91 -13.12
CA ILE A 150 -1.19 -3.98 -14.09
C ILE A 150 -0.13 -4.70 -14.93
N PHE A 151 -0.28 -4.68 -16.24
CA PHE A 151 0.64 -5.35 -17.15
C PHE A 151 1.50 -4.33 -17.90
N ARG A 152 2.73 -4.72 -18.21
CA ARG A 152 3.71 -3.91 -18.94
C ARG A 152 4.27 -4.70 -20.11
N PRO A 153 4.64 -4.04 -21.24
CA PRO A 153 5.11 -4.72 -22.46
C PRO A 153 6.39 -5.52 -22.28
N ASP A 154 7.22 -5.15 -21.31
CA ASP A 154 8.49 -5.80 -21.00
C ASP A 154 8.36 -7.12 -20.23
N GLN A 155 7.19 -7.40 -19.66
CA GLN A 155 6.95 -8.63 -18.89
C GLN A 155 7.02 -9.87 -19.78
N ILE A 156 7.50 -10.98 -19.19
CA ILE A 156 7.75 -12.25 -19.86
C ILE A 156 6.55 -12.79 -20.65
N PHE A 157 5.34 -12.53 -20.19
CA PHE A 157 4.10 -13.01 -20.81
C PHE A 157 3.89 -12.51 -22.24
N PHE A 158 4.43 -11.32 -22.56
CA PHE A 158 4.28 -10.64 -23.85
C PHE A 158 5.50 -10.80 -24.75
N ARG A 159 6.56 -11.48 -24.27
CA ARG A 159 7.75 -11.78 -25.07
C ARG A 159 7.53 -13.04 -25.90
N TRP A 160 8.14 -13.10 -27.09
CA TRP A 160 8.04 -14.25 -28.00
C TRP A 160 8.44 -15.58 -27.34
N TYR A 161 9.44 -15.57 -26.44
CA TYR A 161 9.89 -16.73 -25.66
C TYR A 161 9.02 -17.03 -24.43
N GLY A 162 8.13 -16.14 -24.07
CA GLY A 162 7.27 -16.23 -22.88
C GLY A 162 5.92 -16.93 -23.10
N ARG A 163 5.63 -17.39 -24.33
CA ARG A 163 4.34 -18.03 -24.68
C ARG A 163 3.95 -19.21 -23.78
N GLN A 164 4.92 -19.97 -23.26
CA GLN A 164 4.61 -21.05 -22.33
C GLN A 164 4.17 -20.54 -20.95
N TYR A 165 4.73 -19.40 -20.52
CA TYR A 165 4.33 -18.76 -19.26
C TYR A 165 2.95 -18.09 -19.38
N SER A 166 2.58 -17.55 -20.54
CA SER A 166 1.26 -16.97 -20.75
C SER A 166 0.13 -17.97 -20.66
N ARG A 167 0.39 -19.27 -20.79
CA ARG A 167 -0.63 -20.33 -20.62
C ARG A 167 -1.26 -20.35 -19.23
N VAL A 168 -0.53 -19.96 -18.18
CA VAL A 168 -1.08 -19.89 -16.83
C VAL A 168 -2.16 -18.81 -16.73
N LEU A 169 -2.02 -17.72 -17.48
CA LEU A 169 -3.00 -16.63 -17.49
C LEU A 169 -4.35 -17.08 -18.06
N LYS A 170 -4.35 -18.08 -18.96
CA LYS A 170 -5.59 -18.67 -19.53
C LYS A 170 -6.41 -19.49 -18.52
N CYS A 171 -5.84 -19.80 -17.36
CA CYS A 171 -6.56 -20.46 -16.26
C CYS A 171 -7.36 -19.47 -15.40
N ILE A 172 -7.19 -18.17 -15.63
CA ILE A 172 -7.88 -17.12 -14.88
C ILE A 172 -9.23 -16.86 -15.55
N THR A 173 -10.28 -16.84 -14.75
CA THR A 173 -11.66 -16.66 -15.20
C THR A 173 -11.89 -15.22 -15.69
N LYS A 174 -11.37 -14.23 -14.94
CA LYS A 174 -11.47 -12.82 -15.32
C LYS A 174 -10.35 -12.00 -14.70
N PHE A 175 -9.84 -11.05 -15.48
CA PHE A 175 -8.85 -10.06 -15.04
C PHE A 175 -9.54 -8.72 -14.80
N PHE A 176 -9.40 -8.19 -13.59
CA PHE A 176 -9.74 -6.84 -13.23
C PHE A 176 -8.47 -6.01 -13.21
N VAL A 177 -8.23 -5.28 -14.31
CA VAL A 177 -6.99 -4.56 -14.55
C VAL A 177 -7.10 -3.08 -14.20
N GLN A 178 -5.94 -2.44 -13.94
CA GLN A 178 -5.91 -1.05 -13.55
C GLN A 178 -6.12 -0.08 -14.72
N ASN A 179 -5.71 -0.45 -15.95
CA ASN A 179 -5.71 0.46 -17.10
C ASN A 179 -5.94 -0.25 -18.44
N GLU A 180 -6.23 0.54 -19.45
CA GLU A 180 -6.48 0.09 -20.83
C GLU A 180 -5.25 -0.54 -21.50
N GLU A 181 -4.04 -0.12 -21.13
CA GLU A 181 -2.82 -0.74 -21.65
C GLU A 181 -2.74 -2.21 -21.23
N SER A 182 -3.01 -2.51 -19.97
CA SER A 182 -3.06 -3.88 -19.46
C SER A 182 -4.09 -4.72 -20.20
N ARG A 183 -5.28 -4.17 -20.47
CA ARG A 183 -6.31 -4.84 -21.28
C ARG A 183 -5.82 -5.14 -22.68
N ARG A 184 -5.21 -4.16 -23.36
CA ARG A 184 -4.67 -4.36 -24.72
C ARG A 184 -3.57 -5.41 -24.78
N LEU A 185 -2.67 -5.44 -23.78
CA LEU A 185 -1.61 -6.43 -23.69
C LEU A 185 -2.16 -7.84 -23.53
N LEU A 186 -3.15 -8.04 -22.65
CA LEU A 186 -3.81 -9.32 -22.45
C LEU A 186 -4.57 -9.78 -23.71
N HIS A 187 -5.30 -8.89 -24.35
CA HIS A 187 -5.97 -9.15 -25.63
C HIS A 187 -4.96 -9.59 -26.72
N GLY A 188 -3.79 -8.97 -26.78
CA GLY A 188 -2.72 -9.31 -27.72
C GLY A 188 -2.16 -10.75 -27.58
N ILE A 189 -2.42 -11.43 -26.46
CA ILE A 189 -2.07 -12.85 -26.23
C ILE A 189 -3.31 -13.77 -26.19
N GLY A 190 -4.47 -13.27 -26.63
CA GLY A 190 -5.72 -14.01 -26.73
C GLY A 190 -6.42 -14.22 -25.38
N ILE A 191 -6.42 -13.20 -24.52
CA ILE A 191 -7.15 -13.16 -23.26
C ILE A 191 -8.13 -11.98 -23.31
N ASP A 192 -9.42 -12.27 -23.52
CA ASP A 192 -10.50 -11.29 -23.70
C ASP A 192 -11.34 -11.10 -22.42
N CYS A 193 -11.23 -12.01 -21.46
CA CYS A 193 -11.93 -11.94 -20.17
C CYS A 193 -11.29 -10.89 -19.24
N THR A 194 -11.29 -9.62 -19.68
CA THR A 194 -10.65 -8.50 -18.99
C THR A 194 -11.62 -7.34 -18.81
N GLU A 195 -11.55 -6.69 -17.65
CA GLU A 195 -12.30 -5.47 -17.33
C GLU A 195 -11.38 -4.43 -16.70
N VAL A 196 -11.46 -3.18 -17.15
CA VAL A 196 -10.72 -2.07 -16.55
C VAL A 196 -11.55 -1.51 -15.40
N VAL A 197 -11.10 -1.76 -14.18
CA VAL A 197 -11.78 -1.34 -12.96
C VAL A 197 -11.03 -0.26 -12.19
N GLY A 198 -9.71 -0.13 -12.41
CA GLY A 198 -8.82 0.72 -11.63
C GLY A 198 -8.09 -0.05 -10.53
N ASP A 199 -7.59 0.69 -9.55
CA ASP A 199 -6.85 0.16 -8.40
C ASP A 199 -7.67 0.30 -7.12
N THR A 200 -7.91 -0.79 -6.43
CA THR A 200 -8.64 -0.83 -5.15
C THR A 200 -7.97 -0.05 -4.03
N ARG A 201 -6.71 0.40 -4.17
CA ARG A 201 -6.07 1.32 -3.23
C ARG A 201 -6.77 2.67 -3.13
N PHE A 202 -7.42 3.13 -4.21
CA PHE A 202 -8.21 4.37 -4.18
C PHE A 202 -9.42 4.22 -3.27
N ASP A 203 -10.11 3.08 -3.32
CA ASP A 203 -11.21 2.79 -2.39
C ASP A 203 -10.68 2.68 -0.95
N ARG A 204 -9.49 2.07 -0.79
CA ARG A 204 -8.87 1.89 0.51
C ARG A 204 -8.53 3.20 1.22
N VAL A 205 -7.97 4.18 0.50
CA VAL A 205 -7.62 5.46 1.13
C VAL A 205 -8.86 6.27 1.51
N LEU A 206 -9.99 6.14 0.80
CA LEU A 206 -11.26 6.70 1.24
C LEU A 206 -11.74 6.08 2.55
N GLN A 207 -11.72 4.75 2.66
CA GLN A 207 -12.07 4.06 3.92
C GLN A 207 -11.17 4.50 5.08
N ILE A 208 -9.87 4.70 4.83
CA ILE A 208 -8.90 5.17 5.83
C ILE A 208 -9.24 6.61 6.24
N ARG A 209 -9.57 7.48 5.28
CA ARG A 209 -9.99 8.86 5.57
C ARG A 209 -11.24 8.89 6.45
N ASP A 210 -12.27 8.11 6.07
CA ASP A 210 -13.54 8.08 6.77
C ASP A 210 -13.43 7.46 8.18
N ALA A 211 -12.41 6.61 8.40
CA ALA A 211 -12.07 6.00 9.68
C ALA A 211 -10.90 6.71 10.40
N ALA A 212 -10.56 7.94 10.00
CA ALA A 212 -9.44 8.66 10.56
C ALA A 212 -9.60 8.91 12.07
N LYS A 213 -8.51 8.73 12.79
CA LYS A 213 -8.49 8.91 14.24
C LYS A 213 -8.38 10.39 14.59
N HIS A 214 -9.12 10.81 15.59
CA HIS A 214 -8.84 12.06 16.27
C HIS A 214 -7.56 11.93 17.09
N LEU A 215 -6.59 12.85 16.88
CA LEU A 215 -5.28 12.82 17.49
C LEU A 215 -5.03 14.10 18.31
N PRO A 216 -5.40 14.12 19.62
CA PRO A 216 -5.35 15.33 20.43
C PRO A 216 -3.97 16.00 20.50
N ILE A 217 -2.89 15.20 20.51
CA ILE A 217 -1.51 15.71 20.51
C ILE A 217 -1.20 16.45 19.19
N VAL A 218 -1.59 15.88 18.04
CA VAL A 218 -1.36 16.50 16.72
C VAL A 218 -2.22 17.74 16.57
N GLU A 219 -3.46 17.69 17.03
CA GLU A 219 -4.37 18.84 17.02
C GLU A 219 -3.81 20.00 17.87
N ALA A 220 -3.37 19.72 19.10
CA ALA A 220 -2.75 20.72 19.96
C ALA A 220 -1.47 21.31 19.33
N PHE A 221 -0.64 20.47 18.71
CA PHE A 221 0.53 20.91 17.96
C PHE A 221 0.14 21.89 16.85
N CYS A 222 -0.82 21.56 16.00
CA CYS A 222 -1.26 22.37 14.87
C CYS A 222 -1.92 23.70 15.31
N ASN A 223 -2.55 23.72 16.47
CA ASN A 223 -3.22 24.93 17.00
C ASN A 223 -2.32 25.83 17.82
N GLY A 224 -1.05 25.44 18.10
CA GLY A 224 -0.06 26.25 18.83
C GLY A 224 -0.52 26.61 20.24
N GLY A 225 -1.29 25.76 20.96
CA GLY A 225 -1.79 25.99 22.32
C GLY A 225 -2.94 27.00 22.47
N GLY A 226 -3.37 27.60 21.36
CA GLY A 226 -4.61 28.41 21.34
C GLY A 226 -5.84 27.51 21.47
N THR A 227 -6.79 27.87 22.34
CA THR A 227 -8.11 27.24 22.34
C THR A 227 -8.84 27.63 21.05
N ALA A 228 -9.75 26.79 20.56
CA ALA A 228 -10.57 27.05 19.37
C ALA A 228 -11.36 28.42 19.42
N ALA A 229 -11.34 29.10 20.57
CA ALA A 229 -11.93 30.42 20.79
C ALA A 229 -10.98 31.59 20.48
N ASP A 230 -9.66 31.38 20.38
CA ASP A 230 -8.67 32.43 20.09
C ASP A 230 -8.47 32.58 18.58
N THR A 231 -9.46 33.13 17.89
CA THR A 231 -9.49 33.35 16.42
C THR A 231 -8.59 34.50 15.94
N ALA A 232 -7.70 35.05 16.76
CA ALA A 232 -6.95 36.24 16.42
C ALA A 232 -5.54 36.02 15.82
N THR A 233 -4.99 34.79 15.92
CA THR A 233 -3.72 34.44 15.23
C THR A 233 -4.03 33.36 14.18
N ALA A 234 -3.79 33.68 12.92
CA ALA A 234 -3.94 32.71 11.83
C ALA A 234 -3.11 31.44 12.14
N ARG A 235 -3.75 30.26 12.12
CA ARG A 235 -3.09 28.98 12.26
C ARG A 235 -1.87 28.92 11.33
N LYS A 236 -0.72 28.51 11.85
CA LYS A 236 0.46 28.23 11.00
C LYS A 236 0.14 27.11 10.04
N LYS A 237 0.67 27.20 8.83
CA LYS A 237 0.61 26.11 7.85
C LYS A 237 1.42 24.91 8.35
N VAL A 238 0.94 23.72 8.10
CA VAL A 238 1.54 22.45 8.55
C VAL A 238 2.05 21.66 7.35
N PHE A 239 3.34 21.38 7.35
CA PHE A 239 3.95 20.47 6.39
C PHE A 239 4.11 19.08 7.02
N VAL A 240 3.62 18.03 6.33
CA VAL A 240 3.70 16.65 6.79
C VAL A 240 4.64 15.85 5.90
N ALA A 241 5.82 15.51 6.41
CA ALA A 241 6.76 14.61 5.75
C ALA A 241 6.48 13.16 6.18
N GLY A 242 5.76 12.41 5.35
CA GLY A 242 5.39 11.03 5.63
C GLY A 242 6.33 10.01 4.98
N SER A 243 6.65 8.95 5.72
CA SER A 243 7.53 7.86 5.29
C SER A 243 8.89 8.33 4.77
N SER A 244 9.46 9.36 5.42
CA SER A 244 10.75 9.93 5.03
C SER A 244 11.92 8.99 5.31
N TRP A 245 12.98 9.16 4.54
CA TRP A 245 14.28 8.53 4.71
C TRP A 245 15.36 9.62 4.84
N GLY A 246 16.55 9.27 5.30
CA GLY A 246 17.65 10.22 5.44
C GLY A 246 17.87 11.14 4.23
N PRO A 247 17.94 10.63 2.98
CA PRO A 247 18.05 11.46 1.79
C PRO A 247 16.88 12.43 1.56
N ASP A 248 15.65 12.06 1.94
CA ASP A 248 14.49 12.96 1.85
C ASP A 248 14.61 14.08 2.89
N GLU A 249 15.02 13.73 4.11
CA GLU A 249 15.17 14.65 5.23
C GLU A 249 16.27 15.70 4.97
N GLU A 250 17.30 15.33 4.21
CA GLU A 250 18.34 16.25 3.73
C GLU A 250 17.80 17.34 2.80
N ILE A 251 16.73 17.06 2.08
CA ILE A 251 16.11 18.02 1.16
C ILE A 251 15.33 19.09 1.92
N PHE A 252 14.54 18.73 2.93
CA PHE A 252 13.54 19.66 3.48
C PHE A 252 13.90 20.25 4.85
N ILE A 253 14.69 19.61 5.70
CA ILE A 253 14.93 20.08 7.08
C ILE A 253 15.51 21.50 7.11
N ASP A 254 16.51 21.77 6.27
CA ASP A 254 17.17 23.08 6.24
C ASP A 254 16.24 24.21 5.80
N TYR A 255 15.26 23.92 4.96
CA TYR A 255 14.23 24.89 4.59
C TYR A 255 13.40 25.28 5.83
N PHE A 256 12.90 24.31 6.58
CA PHE A 256 12.07 24.56 7.75
C PHE A 256 12.85 25.14 8.92
N ASN A 257 14.13 24.89 9.05
CA ASN A 257 14.98 25.60 10.03
C ASN A 257 15.02 27.11 9.80
N ARG A 258 14.92 27.54 8.54
CA ARG A 258 14.91 28.99 8.15
C ARG A 258 13.50 29.60 8.15
N HIS A 259 12.46 28.81 7.87
CA HIS A 259 11.07 29.28 7.72
C HIS A 259 10.19 28.79 8.87
N ARG A 260 10.18 29.56 9.99
CA ARG A 260 9.47 29.23 11.23
C ARG A 260 7.98 29.58 11.22
N ASP A 261 7.47 30.14 10.13
CA ASP A 261 6.05 30.37 9.85
C ASP A 261 5.31 29.07 9.47
N TRP A 262 6.04 28.00 9.19
CA TRP A 262 5.51 26.64 9.02
C TRP A 262 5.76 25.78 10.26
N GLN A 263 4.80 24.93 10.58
CA GLN A 263 4.99 23.78 11.48
C GLN A 263 5.42 22.57 10.67
N LEU A 264 6.23 21.71 11.24
CA LEU A 264 6.79 20.53 10.59
C LEU A 264 6.41 19.27 11.35
N ILE A 265 5.76 18.33 10.68
CA ILE A 265 5.56 16.96 11.18
C ILE A 265 6.42 16.01 10.35
N ILE A 266 7.26 15.22 11.01
CA ILE A 266 8.11 14.20 10.37
C ILE A 266 7.67 12.82 10.86
N ALA A 267 7.22 11.96 9.95
CA ALA A 267 6.93 10.56 10.22
C ALA A 267 7.92 9.68 9.43
N PRO A 268 9.08 9.32 10.00
CA PRO A 268 10.11 8.57 9.29
C PRO A 268 9.65 7.15 8.98
N HIS A 269 10.13 6.59 7.86
CA HIS A 269 9.82 5.22 7.47
C HIS A 269 10.48 4.18 8.39
N VAL A 270 11.67 4.49 8.86
CA VAL A 270 12.42 3.65 9.81
C VAL A 270 12.43 4.33 11.17
N ILE A 271 11.76 3.71 12.13
CA ILE A 271 11.69 4.20 13.51
C ILE A 271 12.69 3.41 14.35
N ASN A 272 13.87 3.99 14.58
CA ASN A 272 14.86 3.52 15.53
C ASN A 272 15.57 4.71 16.17
N ASP A 273 16.17 4.51 17.33
CA ASP A 273 16.76 5.60 18.13
C ASP A 273 17.88 6.35 17.38
N GLU A 274 18.70 5.65 16.60
CA GLU A 274 19.79 6.25 15.85
C GLU A 274 19.24 7.24 14.80
N HIS A 275 18.25 6.82 14.00
CA HIS A 275 17.64 7.67 12.97
C HIS A 275 16.88 8.85 13.59
N LEU A 276 16.12 8.62 14.68
CA LEU A 276 15.41 9.69 15.39
C LEU A 276 16.37 10.73 15.97
N GLN A 277 17.53 10.30 16.50
CA GLN A 277 18.58 11.20 16.95
C GLN A 277 19.19 12.02 15.80
N GLN A 278 19.45 11.38 14.63
CA GLN A 278 19.95 12.06 13.43
C GLN A 278 18.98 13.17 12.98
N ILE A 279 17.67 12.89 12.91
CA ILE A 279 16.65 13.88 12.58
C ILE A 279 16.68 15.02 13.59
N THR A 280 16.64 14.69 14.88
CA THR A 280 16.61 15.71 15.97
C THR A 280 17.83 16.59 15.96
N ALA A 281 19.03 16.03 15.72
CA ALA A 281 20.29 16.79 15.69
C ALA A 281 20.37 17.82 14.53
N ARG A 282 19.63 17.59 13.45
CA ARG A 282 19.57 18.50 12.29
C ARG A 282 18.53 19.61 12.44
N LEU A 283 17.57 19.44 13.35
CA LEU A 283 16.51 20.41 13.57
C LEU A 283 16.96 21.53 14.52
N ALA A 284 17.00 22.77 14.01
CA ALA A 284 17.27 23.99 14.81
C ALA A 284 15.96 24.60 15.36
N ARG A 285 15.00 23.74 15.77
CA ARG A 285 13.64 24.11 16.19
C ARG A 285 13.26 23.38 17.47
N LYS A 286 12.31 23.92 18.25
CA LYS A 286 11.76 23.22 19.41
C LYS A 286 11.04 21.95 18.91
N THR A 287 11.65 20.80 19.13
CA THR A 287 11.23 19.52 18.61
C THR A 287 10.78 18.61 19.73
N ILE A 288 9.68 17.85 19.52
CA ILE A 288 9.19 16.85 20.46
C ILE A 288 8.83 15.55 19.70
N ARG A 289 9.00 14.41 20.37
CA ARG A 289 8.54 13.11 19.87
C ARG A 289 7.09 12.86 20.28
N TYR A 290 6.31 12.25 19.40
CA TYR A 290 4.89 12.01 19.66
C TYR A 290 4.65 11.16 20.91
N THR A 291 5.45 10.11 21.14
CA THR A 291 5.29 9.23 22.31
C THR A 291 5.67 9.88 23.64
N GLU A 292 6.42 10.97 23.59
CA GLU A 292 6.84 11.76 24.78
C GLU A 292 5.97 13.01 24.98
N ALA A 293 5.11 13.32 24.02
CA ALA A 293 4.34 14.56 24.01
C ALA A 293 3.03 14.43 24.82
N THR A 294 2.67 15.53 25.46
CA THR A 294 1.30 15.81 25.91
C THR A 294 0.71 16.91 25.01
N PRO A 295 -0.62 17.13 25.02
CA PRO A 295 -1.19 18.25 24.26
C PRO A 295 -0.53 19.60 24.59
N GLU A 296 -0.20 19.86 25.86
CA GLU A 296 0.42 21.10 26.32
C GLU A 296 1.84 21.27 25.75
N THR A 297 2.66 20.20 25.84
CA THR A 297 4.04 20.26 25.34
C THR A 297 4.11 20.25 23.82
N ALA A 298 3.17 19.59 23.14
CA ALA A 298 3.05 19.61 21.69
C ALA A 298 2.68 20.99 21.16
N ALA A 299 1.79 21.69 21.82
CA ALA A 299 1.36 23.05 21.49
C ALA A 299 2.50 24.07 21.46
N GLU A 300 3.54 23.86 22.27
CA GLU A 300 4.73 24.73 22.32
C GLU A 300 5.82 24.32 21.32
N ALA A 301 5.69 23.17 20.67
CA ALA A 301 6.69 22.67 19.73
C ALA A 301 6.53 23.31 18.34
N GLU A 302 7.63 23.35 17.59
CA GLU A 302 7.67 23.81 16.19
C GLU A 302 7.86 22.64 15.21
N CYS A 303 8.31 21.48 15.73
CA CYS A 303 8.45 20.24 14.99
C CYS A 303 7.96 19.05 15.84
N LEU A 304 7.15 18.18 15.25
CA LEU A 304 6.65 16.95 15.86
C LEU A 304 7.19 15.74 15.09
N ILE A 305 7.97 14.90 15.75
CA ILE A 305 8.46 13.64 15.18
C ILE A 305 7.54 12.49 15.59
N ILE A 306 7.01 11.78 14.61
CA ILE A 306 6.13 10.62 14.83
C ILE A 306 7.00 9.37 14.96
N ASP A 307 7.21 8.95 16.17
CA ASP A 307 8.07 7.83 16.55
C ASP A 307 7.28 6.53 16.84
N CYS A 308 6.07 6.42 16.26
CA CYS A 308 5.24 5.22 16.34
C CYS A 308 4.51 4.94 15.02
N PHE A 309 4.11 3.67 14.82
CA PHE A 309 3.43 3.24 13.61
C PHE A 309 1.90 3.41 13.67
N GLY A 310 1.27 3.53 12.50
CA GLY A 310 -0.19 3.44 12.33
C GLY A 310 -0.96 4.73 12.55
N LEU A 311 -0.29 5.89 12.56
CA LEU A 311 -0.92 7.20 12.71
C LEU A 311 -0.82 8.06 11.44
N LEU A 312 0.14 7.82 10.56
CA LEU A 312 0.48 8.72 9.44
C LEU A 312 -0.73 9.07 8.56
N SER A 313 -1.54 8.10 8.18
CA SER A 313 -2.72 8.33 7.36
C SER A 313 -3.76 9.25 8.01
N SER A 314 -3.87 9.23 9.35
CA SER A 314 -4.72 10.18 10.09
C SER A 314 -4.04 11.54 10.31
N ILE A 315 -2.71 11.57 10.37
CA ILE A 315 -1.91 12.81 10.55
C ILE A 315 -2.02 13.70 9.33
N TYR A 316 -2.10 13.14 8.13
CA TYR A 316 -2.30 13.94 6.92
C TYR A 316 -3.54 14.85 6.99
N ASN A 317 -4.60 14.48 7.72
CA ASN A 317 -5.77 15.32 7.97
C ASN A 317 -5.46 16.69 8.60
N TYR A 318 -4.32 16.81 9.26
CA TYR A 318 -3.90 18.03 9.95
C TYR A 318 -2.92 18.88 9.12
N GLY A 319 -2.48 18.38 7.96
CA GLY A 319 -1.51 19.02 7.09
C GLY A 319 -2.13 19.94 6.05
N ASP A 320 -1.33 20.89 5.56
CA ASP A 320 -1.67 21.74 4.42
C ASP A 320 -0.90 21.35 3.16
N VAL A 321 0.29 20.76 3.33
CA VAL A 321 1.13 20.22 2.24
C VAL A 321 1.77 18.91 2.71
N ALA A 322 1.76 17.91 1.85
CA ALA A 322 2.38 16.63 2.13
C ALA A 322 3.66 16.42 1.31
N TYR A 323 4.64 15.78 1.96
CA TYR A 323 5.78 15.16 1.31
C TYR A 323 5.71 13.64 1.53
N VAL A 324 5.90 12.87 0.46
CA VAL A 324 5.93 11.41 0.55
C VAL A 324 7.33 10.90 0.19
N GLY A 325 7.99 10.32 1.18
CA GLY A 325 9.39 9.90 1.10
C GLY A 325 9.63 8.67 0.23
N GLY A 326 10.91 8.33 0.09
CA GLY A 326 11.43 7.20 -0.68
C GLY A 326 11.82 7.53 -2.11
N GLY A 327 11.42 8.69 -2.62
CA GLY A 327 11.65 9.09 -4.01
C GLY A 327 13.11 9.37 -4.37
N PHE A 328 13.99 9.57 -3.39
CA PHE A 328 15.44 9.67 -3.57
C PHE A 328 16.18 8.33 -3.34
N GLY A 329 15.43 7.23 -3.19
CA GLY A 329 15.97 5.90 -2.93
C GLY A 329 15.25 4.82 -3.72
N VAL A 330 14.61 3.90 -3.01
CA VAL A 330 13.98 2.68 -3.57
C VAL A 330 12.69 2.92 -4.34
N GLY A 331 12.14 4.12 -4.31
CA GLY A 331 10.86 4.52 -4.90
C GLY A 331 9.91 5.10 -3.86
N ILE A 332 8.98 5.94 -4.32
CA ILE A 332 8.03 6.64 -3.45
C ILE A 332 7.10 5.68 -2.70
N HIS A 333 6.69 6.10 -1.52
CA HIS A 333 5.62 5.44 -0.76
C HIS A 333 4.23 5.81 -1.28
N ASN A 334 3.17 5.46 -0.55
CA ASN A 334 1.79 5.63 -0.98
C ASN A 334 1.35 7.11 -0.98
N VAL A 335 1.37 7.75 -2.13
CA VAL A 335 0.96 9.16 -2.29
C VAL A 335 -0.54 9.38 -2.11
N LEU A 336 -1.36 8.33 -2.25
CA LEU A 336 -2.82 8.44 -2.14
C LEU A 336 -3.28 8.71 -0.71
N GLU A 337 -2.50 8.27 0.30
CA GLU A 337 -2.81 8.53 1.71
C GLU A 337 -2.78 10.03 2.07
N ALA A 338 -1.97 10.81 1.35
CA ALA A 338 -1.94 12.25 1.46
C ALA A 338 -2.98 12.91 0.53
N ALA A 339 -3.02 12.50 -0.74
CA ALA A 339 -3.88 13.09 -1.76
C ALA A 339 -5.39 13.03 -1.41
N VAL A 340 -5.83 12.01 -0.66
CA VAL A 340 -7.23 11.84 -0.23
C VAL A 340 -7.73 12.96 0.70
N TRP A 341 -6.81 13.75 1.27
CA TRP A 341 -7.09 14.88 2.16
C TRP A 341 -7.12 16.24 1.43
N ASP A 342 -7.25 16.21 0.11
CA ASP A 342 -7.31 17.42 -0.72
C ASP A 342 -6.10 18.35 -0.48
N MET A 343 -4.87 17.77 -0.39
CA MET A 343 -3.62 18.51 -0.23
C MET A 343 -2.62 18.23 -1.35
N PRO A 344 -1.78 19.20 -1.76
CA PRO A 344 -0.73 18.97 -2.74
C PRO A 344 0.32 18.01 -2.19
N VAL A 345 0.80 17.11 -3.04
CA VAL A 345 1.73 16.03 -2.65
C VAL A 345 3.07 16.20 -3.34
N ILE A 346 4.14 16.37 -2.57
CA ILE A 346 5.51 16.50 -3.06
C ILE A 346 6.23 15.15 -2.91
N PHE A 347 7.03 14.77 -3.89
CA PHE A 347 7.82 13.54 -3.86
C PHE A 347 9.06 13.63 -4.76
N GLY A 348 10.04 12.75 -4.52
CA GLY A 348 11.29 12.70 -5.29
C GLY A 348 11.15 12.01 -6.66
N PRO A 349 12.24 11.96 -7.46
CA PRO A 349 12.21 11.62 -8.89
C PRO A 349 12.01 10.14 -9.20
N ASN A 350 12.18 9.23 -8.22
CA ASN A 350 11.98 7.80 -8.46
C ASN A 350 10.49 7.42 -8.34
N ASN A 351 9.65 8.01 -9.21
CA ASN A 351 8.20 7.85 -9.21
C ASN A 351 7.63 7.27 -10.51
N LYS A 352 8.43 7.10 -11.57
CA LYS A 352 7.97 6.73 -12.92
C LYS A 352 7.19 5.42 -13.01
N HIS A 353 7.43 4.50 -12.10
CA HIS A 353 6.74 3.20 -12.04
C HIS A 353 5.44 3.21 -11.24
N PHE A 354 5.08 4.34 -10.64
CA PHE A 354 3.90 4.53 -9.80
C PHE A 354 2.84 5.30 -10.58
N GLN A 355 1.84 4.59 -11.08
CA GLN A 355 0.80 5.14 -11.93
C GLN A 355 0.02 6.27 -11.23
N GLU A 356 -0.24 6.13 -9.93
CA GLU A 356 -0.90 7.12 -9.10
C GLU A 356 -0.13 8.44 -9.02
N ALA A 357 1.19 8.38 -8.95
CA ALA A 357 2.03 9.58 -8.98
C ALA A 357 1.99 10.28 -10.35
N GLN A 358 1.97 9.49 -11.44
CA GLN A 358 1.84 10.05 -12.79
C GLN A 358 0.48 10.74 -12.99
N TRP A 359 -0.59 10.22 -12.42
CA TRP A 359 -1.90 10.88 -12.46
C TRP A 359 -1.90 12.17 -11.65
N LEU A 360 -1.31 12.18 -10.45
CA LEU A 360 -1.16 13.39 -9.65
C LEU A 360 -0.32 14.47 -10.35
N LEU A 361 0.79 14.09 -10.99
CA LEU A 361 1.61 15.04 -11.77
C LEU A 361 0.82 15.63 -12.93
N LYS A 362 0.09 14.79 -13.69
CA LYS A 362 -0.72 15.23 -14.84
C LYS A 362 -1.87 16.16 -14.43
N ALA A 363 -2.45 15.94 -13.26
CA ALA A 363 -3.53 16.75 -12.71
C ALA A 363 -3.03 18.00 -11.96
N GLU A 364 -1.71 18.20 -11.88
CA GLU A 364 -1.07 19.25 -11.09
C GLU A 364 -1.38 19.17 -9.58
N GLY A 365 -1.82 18.00 -9.09
CA GLY A 365 -2.02 17.73 -7.64
C GLY A 365 -0.77 17.17 -6.97
N GLY A 366 0.20 16.72 -7.76
CA GLY A 366 1.51 16.21 -7.31
C GLY A 366 2.66 17.01 -7.90
N PHE A 367 3.78 17.07 -7.18
CA PHE A 367 4.98 17.80 -7.57
C PHE A 367 6.22 16.91 -7.42
N GLU A 368 6.95 16.72 -8.51
CA GLU A 368 8.26 16.08 -8.48
C GLU A 368 9.33 17.12 -8.17
N ILE A 369 10.20 16.79 -7.22
CA ILE A 369 11.41 17.57 -6.93
C ILE A 369 12.65 16.71 -7.21
N SER A 370 13.72 17.33 -7.67
CA SER A 370 15.00 16.67 -7.99
C SER A 370 16.09 16.90 -6.95
N ASP A 371 15.98 17.97 -6.17
CA ASP A 371 16.99 18.44 -5.23
C ASP A 371 16.40 19.47 -4.23
N ALA A 372 17.23 19.94 -3.29
CA ALA A 372 16.85 20.92 -2.29
C ALA A 372 16.47 22.28 -2.93
N ASP A 373 17.10 22.70 -4.02
CA ASP A 373 16.79 23.96 -4.67
C ASP A 373 15.41 23.95 -5.33
N SER A 374 15.04 22.84 -5.99
CA SER A 374 13.70 22.66 -6.56
C SER A 374 12.63 22.61 -5.47
N PHE A 375 12.92 21.94 -4.35
CA PHE A 375 12.08 21.97 -3.17
C PHE A 375 11.87 23.39 -2.61
N CYS A 376 12.96 24.14 -2.40
CA CYS A 376 12.88 25.49 -1.89
C CYS A 376 12.02 26.41 -2.79
N ARG A 377 12.26 26.36 -4.12
CA ARG A 377 11.46 27.16 -5.08
C ARG A 377 9.97 26.85 -5.00
N LEU A 378 9.62 25.56 -4.91
CA LEU A 378 8.22 25.13 -4.80
C LEU A 378 7.61 25.59 -3.49
N MET A 379 8.31 25.41 -2.38
CA MET A 379 7.83 25.81 -1.05
C MET A 379 7.70 27.33 -0.90
N ASP A 380 8.57 28.12 -1.55
CA ASP A 380 8.46 29.58 -1.56
C ASP A 380 7.18 30.04 -2.29
N ILE A 381 6.77 29.35 -3.37
CA ILE A 381 5.48 29.61 -4.02
C ILE A 381 4.34 29.28 -3.05
N MET A 382 4.34 28.09 -2.46
CA MET A 382 3.29 27.62 -1.53
C MET A 382 3.21 28.47 -0.26
N ARG A 383 4.35 29.03 0.18
CA ARG A 383 4.41 29.91 1.33
C ARG A 383 3.67 31.23 1.07
N ASN A 384 3.87 31.79 -0.12
CA ASN A 384 3.38 33.12 -0.48
C ASN A 384 1.97 33.11 -1.13
N ASP A 385 1.51 31.95 -1.59
CA ASP A 385 0.22 31.82 -2.28
C ASP A 385 -0.62 30.65 -1.71
N GLU A 386 -1.55 30.98 -0.85
CA GLU A 386 -2.49 30.02 -0.26
C GLU A 386 -3.47 29.46 -1.31
N SER A 387 -3.80 30.27 -2.32
CA SER A 387 -4.70 29.83 -3.40
C SER A 387 -4.05 28.74 -4.25
N PHE A 388 -2.71 28.78 -4.38
CA PHE A 388 -1.93 27.73 -5.01
C PHE A 388 -2.06 26.40 -4.25
N ILE A 389 -1.87 26.43 -2.92
CA ILE A 389 -2.02 25.20 -2.09
C ILE A 389 -3.42 24.62 -2.27
N ARG A 390 -4.47 25.44 -2.16
CA ARG A 390 -5.85 24.99 -2.28
C ARG A 390 -6.15 24.40 -3.67
N LYS A 391 -5.79 25.14 -4.74
CA LYS A 391 -6.02 24.68 -6.12
C LYS A 391 -5.40 23.31 -6.38
N HIS A 392 -4.14 23.14 -5.99
CA HIS A 392 -3.40 21.89 -6.26
C HIS A 392 -3.77 20.76 -5.29
N GLY A 393 -4.22 21.11 -4.09
CA GLY A 393 -4.81 20.17 -3.15
C GLY A 393 -6.14 19.60 -3.66
N ASP A 394 -7.04 20.46 -4.12
CA ASP A 394 -8.31 20.05 -4.73
C ASP A 394 -8.08 19.14 -5.95
N ALA A 395 -7.06 19.46 -6.76
CA ALA A 395 -6.67 18.62 -7.90
C ALA A 395 -6.17 17.23 -7.45
N ALA A 396 -5.39 17.15 -6.36
CA ALA A 396 -4.94 15.87 -5.80
C ALA A 396 -6.12 15.02 -5.31
N GLY A 397 -7.05 15.61 -4.56
CA GLY A 397 -8.26 14.93 -4.10
C GLY A 397 -9.17 14.50 -5.22
N GLN A 398 -9.27 15.31 -6.29
CA GLN A 398 -10.07 14.97 -7.47
C GLN A 398 -9.54 13.73 -8.18
N VAL A 399 -8.21 13.57 -8.31
CA VAL A 399 -7.58 12.33 -8.83
C VAL A 399 -8.01 11.11 -8.02
N VAL A 400 -8.06 11.23 -6.69
CA VAL A 400 -8.52 10.10 -5.86
C VAL A 400 -9.98 9.78 -6.15
N LYS A 401 -10.87 10.78 -6.18
CA LYS A 401 -12.31 10.60 -6.41
C LYS A 401 -12.60 9.98 -7.77
N GLU A 402 -11.90 10.38 -8.82
CA GLU A 402 -12.09 9.86 -10.19
C GLU A 402 -11.69 8.40 -10.39
N HIS A 403 -10.77 7.91 -9.57
CA HIS A 403 -10.24 6.54 -9.69
C HIS A 403 -10.82 5.55 -8.68
N THR A 404 -11.83 5.94 -7.91
CA THR A 404 -12.56 5.08 -6.96
C THR A 404 -13.60 4.19 -7.62
N GLY A 405 -14.13 3.23 -6.87
CA GLY A 405 -15.21 2.33 -7.30
C GLY A 405 -14.73 1.01 -7.89
N ALA A 406 -13.43 0.71 -7.84
CA ALA A 406 -12.87 -0.56 -8.31
C ALA A 406 -13.44 -1.74 -7.54
N THR A 407 -13.58 -1.62 -6.22
CA THR A 407 -14.13 -2.66 -5.33
C THR A 407 -15.55 -3.03 -5.72
N GLU A 408 -16.44 -2.07 -5.90
CA GLU A 408 -17.83 -2.32 -6.26
C GLU A 408 -17.98 -2.95 -7.65
N LYS A 409 -17.17 -2.52 -8.63
CA LYS A 409 -17.14 -3.13 -9.97
C LYS A 409 -16.74 -4.61 -9.89
N VAL A 410 -15.69 -4.93 -9.11
CA VAL A 410 -15.25 -6.33 -8.92
C VAL A 410 -16.33 -7.15 -8.24
N MET A 411 -16.91 -6.64 -7.14
CA MET A 411 -17.97 -7.35 -6.41
C MET A 411 -19.17 -7.64 -7.30
N LYS A 412 -19.70 -6.64 -8.00
CA LYS A 412 -20.83 -6.81 -8.94
C LYS A 412 -20.54 -7.82 -10.07
N ALA A 413 -19.30 -7.96 -10.48
CA ALA A 413 -18.92 -8.87 -11.56
C ALA A 413 -18.67 -10.31 -11.10
N CYS A 414 -18.48 -10.54 -9.79
CA CYS A 414 -18.17 -11.85 -9.21
C CYS A 414 -19.33 -12.48 -8.43
N PHE A 415 -20.23 -11.66 -7.92
CA PHE A 415 -21.40 -12.03 -7.13
C PHE A 415 -22.68 -11.47 -7.72
#